data_51eba08c7eb523284dfed6a45f82991e
#
_entry.id   51eba08c7eb523284dfed6a45f82991e
#
_cell.length_a   1.000
_cell.length_b   1.000
_cell.length_c   1.000
_cell.angle_alpha   90.00
_cell.angle_beta   90.00
_cell.angle_gamma   90.00
#
_symmetry.space_group_name_H-M   'P 1'
#
loop_
_entity.id
_entity.type
_entity.pdbx_description
1 polymer ?
#
loop_
_entity_poly.entity_id
_entity_poly.type
_entity_poly.pdbx_seq_one_letter_code
_entity_poly.pdbx_strand_id
1 'polypeptide(L)'
;MKKKAITFESGNRAVVITAPRDASAKAILEALEITSPRAVIMIFGGAAGLDDSRKAHLATLFADGVTPVAAELGALIIDGGTQSGVMAMMGEAVALSDDLEFDIFARR
;
A
#
# COMPACT_ATOMS: atom_id res chain seq x y z
N MET A 1 6.43 2.33 20.73
CA MET A 1 6.08 2.42 19.29
C MET A 1 5.53 3.80 19.02
N LYS A 2 6.08 4.49 18.04
CA LYS A 2 5.66 5.86 17.68
C LYS A 2 4.72 5.82 16.48
N LYS A 3 3.66 6.59 16.55
CA LYS A 3 2.64 6.69 15.50
C LYS A 3 2.52 8.15 15.04
N LYS A 4 2.54 8.38 13.73
CA LYS A 4 2.41 9.71 13.14
C LYS A 4 1.39 9.68 12.00
N ALA A 5 0.43 10.58 12.04
CA ALA A 5 -0.50 10.79 10.94
C ALA A 5 0.07 11.81 9.96
N ILE A 6 -0.06 11.55 8.68
CA ILE A 6 0.38 12.43 7.59
C ILE A 6 -0.82 12.70 6.70
N THR A 7 -1.00 13.97 6.32
CA THR A 7 -1.97 14.36 5.30
C THR A 7 -1.20 14.92 4.11
N PHE A 8 -1.40 14.33 2.93
CA PHE A 8 -0.78 14.78 1.68
C PHE A 8 -1.55 15.97 1.09
N GLU A 9 -0.93 16.68 0.16
CA GLU A 9 -1.57 17.80 -0.55
C GLU A 9 -2.86 17.38 -1.27
N SER A 10 -2.92 16.14 -1.74
CA SER A 10 -4.11 15.55 -2.36
C SER A 10 -5.31 15.38 -1.42
N GLY A 11 -5.10 15.55 -0.11
CA GLY A 11 -6.10 15.24 0.90
C GLY A 11 -6.05 13.80 1.41
N ASN A 12 -5.29 12.93 0.79
CA ASN A 12 -5.10 11.56 1.25
C ASN A 12 -4.36 11.53 2.59
N ARG A 13 -4.70 10.57 3.43
CA ARG A 13 -4.12 10.42 4.77
C ARG A 13 -3.32 9.12 4.84
N ALA A 14 -2.25 9.16 5.62
CA ALA A 14 -1.43 7.99 5.93
C ALA A 14 -1.06 7.97 7.40
N VAL A 15 -0.80 6.78 7.90
CA VAL A 15 -0.27 6.59 9.24
C VAL A 15 1.10 5.94 9.12
N VAL A 16 2.10 6.53 9.76
CA VAL A 16 3.45 5.99 9.82
C VAL A 16 3.73 5.51 11.22
N ILE A 17 4.22 4.28 11.34
CA ILE A 17 4.61 3.70 12.61
C ILE A 17 6.11 3.47 12.62
N THR A 18 6.76 3.90 13.69
CA THR A 18 8.15 3.54 14.00
C THR A 18 8.10 2.48 15.07
N ALA A 19 8.47 1.26 14.71
CA ALA A 19 8.44 0.11 15.60
C ALA A 19 9.85 -0.34 15.99
N PRO A 20 10.07 -0.83 17.22
CA PRO A 20 11.33 -1.47 17.58
C PRO A 20 11.52 -2.74 16.72
N ARG A 21 12.78 -3.16 16.57
CA ARG A 21 13.11 -4.32 15.73
C ARG A 21 12.46 -5.62 16.18
N ASP A 22 12.25 -5.75 17.47
CA ASP A 22 11.63 -6.91 18.10
C ASP A 22 10.10 -6.85 18.20
N ALA A 23 9.49 -5.80 17.67
CA ALA A 23 8.04 -5.69 17.65
C ALA A 23 7.41 -6.84 16.85
N SER A 24 6.40 -7.47 17.42
CA SER A 24 5.66 -8.51 16.74
C SER A 24 4.78 -7.94 15.62
N ALA A 25 4.50 -8.76 14.61
CA ALA A 25 3.56 -8.38 13.55
C ALA A 25 2.18 -8.01 14.13
N LYS A 26 1.74 -8.74 15.14
CA LYS A 26 0.48 -8.45 15.83
C LYS A 26 0.47 -7.05 16.44
N ALA A 27 1.54 -6.66 17.14
CA ALA A 27 1.66 -5.33 17.74
C ALA A 27 1.64 -4.22 16.69
N ILE A 28 2.29 -4.43 15.55
CA ILE A 28 2.30 -3.48 14.43
C ILE A 28 0.91 -3.32 13.83
N LEU A 29 0.22 -4.43 13.57
CA LEU A 29 -1.14 -4.39 13.02
C LEU A 29 -2.14 -3.72 13.98
N GLU A 30 -2.02 -3.99 15.27
CA GLU A 30 -2.84 -3.32 16.29
C GLU A 30 -2.58 -1.82 16.34
N ALA A 31 -1.32 -1.40 16.27
CA ALA A 31 -0.95 0.01 16.25
C ALA A 31 -1.47 0.73 14.98
N LEU A 32 -1.54 0.04 13.85
CA LEU A 32 -2.11 0.54 12.61
C LEU A 32 -3.65 0.46 12.58
N GLU A 33 -4.25 -0.10 13.62
CA GLU A 33 -5.70 -0.33 13.68
C GLU A 33 -6.23 -1.20 12.54
N ILE A 34 -5.38 -2.09 12.02
CA ILE A 34 -5.75 -3.05 10.99
C ILE A 34 -6.40 -4.25 11.67
N THR A 35 -7.70 -4.40 11.46
CA THR A 35 -8.44 -5.59 11.87
C THR A 35 -8.22 -6.71 10.85
N SER A 36 -8.54 -7.95 11.22
CA SER A 36 -8.31 -9.11 10.35
C SER A 36 -8.85 -8.88 8.93
N PRO A 37 -7.99 -8.72 7.92
CA PRO A 37 -8.46 -8.54 6.55
C PRO A 37 -9.06 -9.84 6.01
N ARG A 38 -9.99 -9.73 5.08
CA ARG A 38 -10.60 -10.90 4.43
C ARG A 38 -9.65 -11.56 3.45
N ALA A 39 -8.73 -10.80 2.89
CA ALA A 39 -7.68 -11.27 1.98
C ALA A 39 -6.47 -10.36 2.10
N VAL A 40 -5.31 -10.84 1.69
CA VAL A 40 -4.08 -10.08 1.62
C VAL A 40 -3.51 -10.20 0.22
N ILE A 41 -3.19 -9.06 -0.39
CA ILE A 41 -2.52 -8.99 -1.68
C ILE A 41 -1.12 -8.44 -1.44
N MET A 42 -0.10 -9.22 -1.76
CA MET A 42 1.29 -8.80 -1.63
C MET A 42 1.85 -8.48 -3.01
N ILE A 43 2.46 -7.29 -3.14
CA ILE A 43 3.06 -6.83 -4.39
C ILE A 43 4.57 -6.95 -4.28
N PHE A 44 5.15 -7.81 -5.10
CA PHE A 44 6.58 -7.99 -5.24
C PHE A 44 7.01 -7.61 -6.64
N GLY A 45 8.13 -6.93 -6.76
CA GLY A 45 8.66 -6.60 -8.07
C GLY A 45 9.85 -5.67 -8.00
N GLY A 46 10.51 -5.52 -9.15
CA GLY A 46 11.65 -4.63 -9.31
C GLY A 46 11.24 -3.17 -9.28
N ALA A 47 12.15 -2.35 -8.77
CA ALA A 47 12.00 -0.90 -8.79
C ALA A 47 12.44 -0.28 -10.12
N ALA A 48 13.14 -1.05 -10.97
CA ALA A 48 13.67 -0.59 -12.25
C ALA A 48 13.54 -1.67 -13.33
N GLY A 49 13.84 -1.31 -14.58
CA GLY A 49 13.87 -2.28 -15.68
C GLY A 49 12.56 -2.43 -16.47
N LEU A 50 11.55 -1.66 -16.15
CA LEU A 50 10.30 -1.63 -16.92
C LEU A 50 10.36 -0.52 -17.98
N ASP A 51 10.07 -0.85 -19.22
CA ASP A 51 9.86 0.14 -20.28
C ASP A 51 8.49 0.83 -20.13
N ASP A 52 8.28 1.92 -20.87
CA ASP A 52 7.05 2.71 -20.76
C ASP A 52 5.80 1.94 -21.16
N SER A 53 5.91 1.03 -22.13
CA SER A 53 4.79 0.19 -22.55
C SER A 53 4.35 -0.78 -21.45
N ARG A 54 5.31 -1.43 -20.80
CA ARG A 54 5.04 -2.34 -19.68
C ARG A 54 4.51 -1.60 -18.45
N LYS A 55 5.04 -0.42 -18.17
CA LYS A 55 4.53 0.45 -17.10
C LYS A 55 3.06 0.82 -17.33
N ALA A 56 2.71 1.20 -18.57
CA ALA A 56 1.32 1.52 -18.91
C ALA A 56 0.39 0.32 -18.73
N HIS A 57 0.81 -0.87 -19.16
CA HIS A 57 0.04 -2.10 -18.96
C HIS A 57 -0.18 -2.43 -17.48
N LEU A 58 0.87 -2.33 -16.66
CA LEU A 58 0.77 -2.59 -15.23
C LEU A 58 -0.09 -1.55 -14.51
N ALA A 59 0.03 -0.27 -14.88
CA ALA A 59 -0.80 0.77 -14.31
C ALA A 59 -2.29 0.51 -14.55
N THR A 60 -2.65 0.09 -15.77
CA THR A 60 -4.02 -0.30 -16.11
C THR A 60 -4.47 -1.53 -15.32
N LEU A 61 -3.62 -2.56 -15.24
CA LEU A 61 -3.91 -3.76 -14.45
C LEU A 61 -4.18 -3.43 -12.99
N PHE A 62 -3.36 -2.58 -12.39
CA PHE A 62 -3.52 -2.20 -10.98
C PHE A 62 -4.76 -1.33 -10.76
N ALA A 63 -5.00 -0.34 -11.62
CA ALA A 63 -6.14 0.56 -11.48
C ALA A 63 -7.48 -0.12 -11.79
N ASP A 64 -7.55 -0.93 -12.84
CA ASP A 64 -8.79 -1.50 -13.35
C ASP A 64 -9.04 -2.95 -12.89
N GLY A 65 -8.00 -3.65 -12.44
CA GLY A 65 -8.07 -5.04 -12.01
C GLY A 65 -7.86 -5.24 -10.52
N VAL A 66 -6.64 -4.99 -10.05
CA VAL A 66 -6.27 -5.30 -8.65
C VAL A 66 -7.03 -4.44 -7.65
N THR A 67 -7.07 -3.15 -7.86
CA THR A 67 -7.68 -2.19 -6.91
C THR A 67 -9.17 -2.42 -6.71
N PRO A 68 -10.00 -2.55 -7.78
CA PRO A 68 -11.42 -2.85 -7.61
C PRO A 68 -11.68 -4.19 -6.91
N VAL A 69 -10.91 -5.21 -7.22
CA VAL A 69 -11.04 -6.53 -6.58
C VAL A 69 -10.64 -6.45 -5.11
N ALA A 70 -9.57 -5.73 -4.79
CA ALA A 70 -9.15 -5.52 -3.40
C ALA A 70 -10.23 -4.81 -2.59
N ALA A 71 -10.85 -3.78 -3.16
CA ALA A 71 -11.95 -3.06 -2.51
C ALA A 71 -13.15 -3.96 -2.26
N GLU A 72 -13.55 -4.74 -3.26
CA GLU A 72 -14.68 -5.68 -3.16
C GLU A 72 -14.44 -6.77 -2.11
N LEU A 73 -13.22 -7.30 -2.05
CA LEU A 73 -12.86 -8.36 -1.11
C LEU A 73 -12.53 -7.84 0.30
N GLY A 74 -12.39 -6.55 0.50
CA GLY A 74 -11.86 -6.00 1.74
C GLY A 74 -10.43 -6.46 1.99
N ALA A 75 -9.60 -6.49 0.96
CA ALA A 75 -8.23 -6.97 1.02
C ALA A 75 -7.28 -5.89 1.54
N LEU A 76 -6.27 -6.32 2.26
CA LEU A 76 -5.10 -5.52 2.61
C LEU A 76 -4.06 -5.65 1.50
N ILE A 77 -3.55 -4.54 0.98
CA ILE A 77 -2.48 -4.54 0.00
C ILE A 77 -1.16 -4.19 0.70
N ILE A 78 -0.16 -5.05 0.52
CA ILE A 78 1.17 -4.89 1.13
C ILE A 78 2.22 -4.84 0.03
N ASP A 79 3.11 -3.86 0.07
CA ASP A 79 4.26 -3.76 -0.83
C ASP A 79 5.52 -3.32 -0.05
N GLY A 80 6.62 -3.12 -0.77
CA GLY A 80 7.89 -2.73 -0.17
C GLY A 80 8.01 -1.26 0.21
N GLY A 81 7.03 -0.43 -0.12
CA GLY A 81 6.98 0.98 0.27
C GLY A 81 7.96 1.91 -0.45
N THR A 82 8.60 1.45 -1.52
CA THR A 82 9.52 2.29 -2.31
C THR A 82 8.74 3.11 -3.33
N GLN A 83 9.06 4.39 -3.48
CA GLN A 83 8.41 5.26 -4.48
C GLN A 83 9.03 5.05 -5.88
N SER A 84 8.99 3.82 -6.35
CA SER A 84 9.49 3.44 -7.67
C SER A 84 8.92 2.10 -8.14
N GLY A 85 8.96 1.86 -9.45
CA GLY A 85 8.53 0.61 -10.05
C GLY A 85 7.09 0.22 -9.74
N VAL A 86 6.88 -1.06 -9.51
CA VAL A 86 5.53 -1.62 -9.25
C VAL A 86 4.90 -1.07 -7.97
N MET A 87 5.70 -0.70 -6.99
CA MET A 87 5.22 -0.16 -5.73
C MET A 87 4.62 1.23 -5.91
N ALA A 88 5.28 2.10 -6.67
CA ALA A 88 4.75 3.42 -7.01
C ALA A 88 3.46 3.32 -7.83
N MET A 89 3.41 2.40 -8.79
CA MET A 89 2.20 2.16 -9.60
C MET A 89 1.02 1.68 -8.77
N MET A 90 1.27 0.78 -7.83
CA MET A 90 0.21 0.29 -6.93
C MET A 90 -0.30 1.42 -6.03
N GLY A 91 0.61 2.22 -5.49
CA GLY A 91 0.24 3.38 -4.66
C GLY A 91 -0.60 4.40 -5.43
N GLU A 92 -0.26 4.70 -6.67
CA GLU A 92 -1.05 5.58 -7.53
C GLU A 92 -2.44 5.02 -7.82
N ALA A 93 -2.54 3.72 -8.11
CA ALA A 93 -3.82 3.07 -8.35
C ALA A 93 -4.74 3.13 -7.13
N VAL A 94 -4.20 2.89 -5.95
CA VAL A 94 -4.96 2.99 -4.69
C VAL A 94 -5.38 4.44 -4.41
N ALA A 95 -4.48 5.40 -4.63
CA ALA A 95 -4.77 6.82 -4.40
C ALA A 95 -5.88 7.36 -5.30
N LEU A 96 -6.06 6.80 -6.49
CA LEU A 96 -7.14 7.14 -7.41
C LEU A 96 -8.46 6.43 -7.09
N SER A 97 -8.45 5.47 -6.18
CA SER A 97 -9.64 4.74 -5.76
C SER A 97 -10.29 5.41 -4.56
N ASP A 98 -11.57 5.71 -4.64
CA ASP A 98 -12.36 6.24 -3.53
C ASP A 98 -12.81 5.14 -2.56
N ASP A 99 -12.66 3.87 -2.96
CA ASP A 99 -13.18 2.71 -2.23
C ASP A 99 -12.17 2.07 -1.27
N LEU A 100 -10.90 2.52 -1.31
CA LEU A 100 -9.83 1.96 -0.48
C LEU A 100 -9.30 2.98 0.51
N GLU A 101 -9.23 2.58 1.77
CA GLU A 101 -8.46 3.29 2.76
C GLU A 101 -6.96 3.03 2.52
N PHE A 102 -6.18 4.07 2.67
CA PHE A 102 -4.76 4.06 2.32
C PHE A 102 -3.90 4.14 3.58
N ASP A 103 -3.30 3.04 3.94
CA ASP A 103 -2.35 2.98 5.05
C ASP A 103 -0.94 2.74 4.51
N ILE A 104 -0.03 3.65 4.80
CA ILE A 104 1.38 3.49 4.50
C ILE A 104 2.14 3.25 5.79
N PHE A 105 2.98 2.25 5.83
CA PHE A 105 3.92 2.06 6.92
C PHE A 105 5.33 1.82 6.38
N ALA A 106 6.31 2.35 7.10
CA ALA A 106 7.72 2.10 6.85
C ALA A 106 8.33 1.43 8.07
N ARG A 107 9.12 0.40 7.83
CA ARG A 107 9.90 -0.29 8.86
C ARG A 107 11.38 0.04 8.67
N ARG A 108 12.00 0.46 9.73
CA ARG A 108 13.45 0.68 9.78
C ARG A 108 14.15 -0.44 10.53
#